data_82694c4b00f22e8a6eab4053f9a4b62f
#
_entry.id   82694c4b00f22e8a6eab4053f9a4b62f
#
_cell.length_a   1.000
_cell.length_b   1.000
_cell.length_c   1.000
_cell.angle_alpha   90.00
_cell.angle_beta   90.00
_cell.angle_gamma   90.00
#
_symmetry.space_group_name_H-M   'P 1'
#
loop_
_entity.id
_entity.type
_entity.pdbx_description
1 polymer ?
#
loop_
_entity_poly.entity_id
_entity_poly.type
_entity_poly.pdbx_seq_one_letter_code
_entity_poly.pdbx_strand_id
1 'polypeptide(L)'
;MRLGKVSLLVLLLTLQACFIPPGESKPLINYNPLVFTAKVIRIMDGDTMEALYQNQPVKIRLAHIDCPEKRGSQPFGNHAKKALSDLCFGQMVSVQGQKYDRYKRLIAVVINHNKQVVNQEMIKQGMAWHYKKYSSDPLYAQLEVEARKHKIGLWQDSNAIAPWEWRKPKVQPLEK
;
A
#
# COMPACT_ATOMS: atom_id res chain seq x y z
N MET A 1 97.00 -8.11 -3.21
CA MET A 1 95.88 -7.28 -2.71
C MET A 1 94.78 -7.36 -3.76
N ARG A 2 93.70 -8.08 -3.40
CA ARG A 2 92.51 -8.21 -4.25
C ARG A 2 91.33 -7.64 -3.45
N LEU A 3 90.73 -6.52 -3.88
CA LEU A 3 89.51 -5.93 -3.34
C LEU A 3 88.31 -6.77 -3.77
N GLY A 4 87.60 -7.26 -2.79
CA GLY A 4 86.31 -7.96 -2.98
C GLY A 4 85.18 -6.98 -3.31
N LYS A 5 84.45 -7.28 -4.34
CA LYS A 5 83.25 -6.57 -4.76
C LYS A 5 82.06 -6.99 -3.86
N VAL A 6 81.57 -6.08 -3.06
CA VAL A 6 80.32 -6.28 -2.29
C VAL A 6 79.15 -5.99 -3.27
N SER A 7 78.40 -7.04 -3.57
CA SER A 7 77.19 -6.92 -4.40
C SER A 7 76.01 -6.56 -3.49
N LEU A 8 75.49 -5.33 -3.68
CA LEU A 8 74.33 -4.83 -2.98
C LEU A 8 73.06 -5.32 -3.70
N LEU A 9 72.41 -6.35 -3.15
CA LEU A 9 71.13 -6.86 -3.63
C LEU A 9 70.03 -5.97 -3.14
N VAL A 10 69.49 -5.09 -3.97
CA VAL A 10 68.34 -4.26 -3.65
C VAL A 10 67.07 -5.10 -3.88
N LEU A 11 66.43 -5.50 -2.78
CA LEU A 11 65.15 -6.21 -2.77
C LEU A 11 64.03 -5.20 -3.06
N LEU A 12 63.50 -5.11 -4.27
CA LEU A 12 62.32 -4.33 -4.59
C LEU A 12 61.07 -5.05 -4.10
N LEU A 13 60.55 -4.64 -2.95
CA LEU A 13 59.21 -5.04 -2.51
C LEU A 13 58.16 -4.27 -3.36
N THR A 14 57.55 -4.92 -4.34
CA THR A 14 56.38 -4.41 -5.05
C THR A 14 55.15 -4.54 -4.15
N LEU A 15 54.65 -3.44 -3.60
CA LEU A 15 53.35 -3.36 -2.99
C LEU A 15 52.27 -3.56 -4.09
N GLN A 16 51.71 -4.76 -4.18
CA GLN A 16 50.54 -5.02 -5.00
C GLN A 16 49.32 -4.44 -4.24
N ALA A 17 48.91 -3.22 -4.59
CA ALA A 17 47.65 -2.65 -4.12
C ALA A 17 46.52 -3.48 -4.72
N CYS A 18 45.77 -4.20 -3.87
CA CYS A 18 44.53 -4.82 -4.27
C CYS A 18 43.54 -3.70 -4.67
N PHE A 19 43.36 -3.51 -5.95
CA PHE A 19 42.33 -2.67 -6.51
C PHE A 19 40.98 -3.36 -6.30
N ILE A 20 40.23 -2.96 -5.28
CA ILE A 20 38.82 -3.36 -5.08
C ILE A 20 38.03 -2.47 -6.06
N PRO A 21 37.41 -3.05 -7.11
CA PRO A 21 36.54 -2.24 -7.97
C PRO A 21 35.40 -1.66 -7.12
N PRO A 22 35.01 -0.39 -7.35
CA PRO A 22 33.86 0.17 -6.69
C PRO A 22 32.66 -0.71 -7.00
N GLY A 23 32.04 -1.27 -5.95
CA GLY A 23 30.83 -2.08 -6.10
C GLY A 23 29.80 -1.29 -6.90
N GLU A 24 29.30 -1.88 -7.99
CA GLU A 24 28.16 -1.34 -8.73
C GLU A 24 27.02 -1.12 -7.74
N SER A 25 26.82 0.12 -7.34
CA SER A 25 25.61 0.52 -6.64
C SER A 25 24.47 0.25 -7.62
N LYS A 26 23.66 -0.78 -7.33
CA LYS A 26 22.40 -0.99 -8.04
C LYS A 26 21.69 0.37 -8.08
N PRO A 27 21.24 0.84 -9.25
CA PRO A 27 20.53 2.10 -9.33
C PRO A 27 19.37 2.01 -8.33
N LEU A 28 19.33 2.93 -7.37
CA LEU A 28 18.15 3.15 -6.56
C LEU A 28 17.05 3.42 -7.57
N ILE A 29 16.15 2.45 -7.76
CA ILE A 29 14.95 2.66 -8.56
C ILE A 29 14.25 3.81 -7.86
N ASN A 30 14.35 4.98 -8.46
CA ASN A 30 13.70 6.19 -7.99
C ASN A 30 12.21 5.95 -8.21
N TYR A 31 11.57 5.29 -7.23
CA TYR A 31 10.13 5.06 -7.22
C TYR A 31 9.49 6.42 -6.96
N ASN A 32 9.39 7.22 -8.04
CA ASN A 32 8.64 8.47 -7.97
C ASN A 32 7.15 8.07 -7.95
N PRO A 33 6.48 8.12 -6.80
CA PRO A 33 5.08 7.77 -6.74
C PRO A 33 4.33 8.71 -7.68
N LEU A 34 3.41 8.16 -8.47
CA LEU A 34 2.56 8.97 -9.34
C LEU A 34 1.66 9.86 -8.47
N VAL A 35 2.10 11.08 -8.20
CA VAL A 35 1.38 12.05 -7.36
C VAL A 35 0.65 13.04 -8.25
N PHE A 36 -0.67 13.10 -8.11
CA PHE A 36 -1.51 14.05 -8.84
C PHE A 36 -2.76 14.43 -8.05
N THR A 37 -3.43 15.49 -8.48
CA THR A 37 -4.71 15.91 -7.92
C THR A 37 -5.82 15.59 -8.91
N ALA A 38 -6.93 15.00 -8.41
CA ALA A 38 -8.06 14.60 -9.23
C ALA A 38 -9.39 14.81 -8.51
N LYS A 39 -10.46 15.06 -9.26
CA LYS A 39 -11.81 15.19 -8.71
C LYS A 39 -12.46 13.81 -8.61
N VAL A 40 -12.92 13.43 -7.43
CA VAL A 40 -13.67 12.18 -7.25
C VAL A 40 -15.06 12.32 -7.87
N ILE A 41 -15.35 11.51 -8.88
CA ILE A 41 -16.59 11.57 -9.67
C ILE A 41 -17.53 10.40 -9.39
N ARG A 42 -17.04 9.32 -8.78
CA ARG A 42 -17.84 8.14 -8.49
C ARG A 42 -17.24 7.31 -7.36
N ILE A 43 -18.07 6.82 -6.46
CA ILE A 43 -17.72 5.79 -5.48
C ILE A 43 -18.29 4.45 -5.94
N MET A 44 -17.41 3.49 -6.16
CA MET A 44 -17.80 2.16 -6.67
C MET A 44 -18.10 1.22 -5.51
N ASP A 45 -17.19 1.13 -4.54
CA ASP A 45 -17.29 0.31 -3.34
C ASP A 45 -16.62 1.02 -2.14
N GLY A 46 -16.53 0.39 -0.98
CA GLY A 46 -15.94 0.98 0.22
C GLY A 46 -14.44 1.35 0.10
N ASP A 47 -13.75 0.79 -0.87
CA ASP A 47 -12.32 1.03 -1.09
C ASP A 47 -11.95 1.33 -2.55
N THR A 48 -12.95 1.51 -3.40
CA THR A 48 -12.75 1.73 -4.84
C THR A 48 -13.57 2.91 -5.32
N MET A 49 -12.91 3.85 -6.01
CA MET A 49 -13.52 5.04 -6.59
C MET A 49 -13.01 5.32 -8.00
N GLU A 50 -13.69 6.23 -8.70
CA GLU A 50 -13.20 6.85 -9.93
C GLU A 50 -12.95 8.34 -9.69
N ALA A 51 -11.79 8.83 -10.12
CA ALA A 51 -11.44 10.24 -10.09
C ALA A 51 -11.07 10.73 -11.48
N LEU A 52 -11.44 11.97 -11.80
CA LEU A 52 -11.15 12.60 -13.08
C LEU A 52 -9.80 13.30 -13.01
N TYR A 53 -8.82 12.80 -13.78
CA TYR A 53 -7.50 13.36 -13.96
C TYR A 53 -7.27 13.68 -15.43
N GLN A 54 -6.94 14.94 -15.76
CA GLN A 54 -6.74 15.40 -17.14
C GLN A 54 -7.89 14.98 -18.09
N ASN A 55 -9.12 15.15 -17.63
CA ASN A 55 -10.35 14.74 -18.33
C ASN A 55 -10.48 13.24 -18.63
N GLN A 56 -9.66 12.40 -17.99
CA GLN A 56 -9.75 10.94 -18.09
C GLN A 56 -10.14 10.32 -16.74
N PRO A 57 -11.09 9.38 -16.70
CA PRO A 57 -11.44 8.68 -15.47
C PRO A 57 -10.34 7.69 -15.10
N VAL A 58 -9.84 7.80 -13.87
CA VAL A 58 -8.88 6.88 -13.27
C VAL A 58 -9.58 6.09 -12.17
N LYS A 59 -9.55 4.76 -12.26
CA LYS A 59 -10.03 3.88 -11.18
C LYS A 59 -8.96 3.76 -10.11
N ILE A 60 -9.31 4.09 -8.89
CA ILE A 60 -8.42 4.08 -7.72
C ILE A 60 -8.91 3.03 -6.74
N ARG A 61 -7.98 2.16 -6.29
CA ARG A 61 -8.17 1.22 -5.18
C ARG A 61 -7.32 1.68 -4.02
N LEU A 62 -7.96 1.96 -2.88
CA LEU A 62 -7.26 2.39 -1.68
C LEU A 62 -6.24 1.33 -1.24
N ALA A 63 -4.99 1.74 -1.08
CA ALA A 63 -3.90 0.89 -0.60
C ALA A 63 -4.09 0.52 0.88
N HIS A 64 -3.44 -0.54 1.33
CA HIS A 64 -3.35 -0.99 2.73
C HIS A 64 -4.63 -1.52 3.36
N ILE A 65 -5.80 -1.29 2.78
CA ILE A 65 -7.10 -1.64 3.37
C ILE A 65 -7.91 -2.58 2.48
N ASP A 66 -8.88 -3.26 3.08
CA ASP A 66 -9.92 -4.04 2.39
C ASP A 66 -11.25 -3.81 3.11
N CYS A 67 -12.27 -3.40 2.36
CA CYS A 67 -13.57 -3.05 2.90
C CYS A 67 -14.59 -4.17 2.68
N PRO A 68 -15.61 -4.28 3.55
CA PRO A 68 -16.73 -5.19 3.30
C PRO A 68 -17.34 -4.96 1.93
N GLU A 69 -17.64 -6.05 1.24
CA GLU A 69 -18.14 -6.05 -0.13
C GLU A 69 -19.60 -5.60 -0.18
N LYS A 70 -19.90 -4.59 -1.02
CA LYS A 70 -21.29 -4.26 -1.32
C LYS A 70 -21.95 -5.37 -2.14
N ARG A 71 -21.23 -5.91 -3.13
CA ARG A 71 -21.71 -7.04 -3.93
C ARG A 71 -21.74 -8.29 -3.04
N GLY A 72 -22.86 -9.04 -3.07
CA GLY A 72 -23.06 -10.22 -2.22
C GLY A 72 -23.51 -9.86 -0.79
N SER A 73 -23.89 -8.60 -0.55
CA SER A 73 -24.54 -8.13 0.70
C SER A 73 -23.76 -8.46 1.96
N GLN A 74 -22.44 -8.32 1.94
CA GLN A 74 -21.64 -8.43 3.16
C GLN A 74 -22.08 -7.35 4.15
N PRO A 75 -22.29 -7.70 5.45
CA PRO A 75 -22.56 -6.70 6.47
C PRO A 75 -21.56 -5.54 6.41
N PHE A 76 -22.03 -4.32 6.62
CA PHE A 76 -21.27 -3.07 6.50
C PHE A 76 -20.78 -2.67 5.08
N GLY A 77 -21.01 -3.43 4.02
CA GLY A 77 -20.58 -3.05 2.67
C GLY A 77 -21.17 -1.71 2.20
N ASN A 78 -22.46 -1.48 2.43
CA ASN A 78 -23.10 -0.19 2.12
C ASN A 78 -22.60 0.95 3.03
N HIS A 79 -22.34 0.68 4.31
CA HIS A 79 -21.80 1.67 5.25
C HIS A 79 -20.38 2.08 4.86
N ALA A 80 -19.53 1.13 4.48
CA ALA A 80 -18.17 1.41 3.99
C ALA A 80 -18.20 2.28 2.72
N LYS A 81 -19.08 1.96 1.76
CA LYS A 81 -19.26 2.79 0.57
C LYS A 81 -19.74 4.20 0.92
N LYS A 82 -20.69 4.35 1.85
CA LYS A 82 -21.16 5.65 2.30
C LYS A 82 -20.04 6.44 2.99
N ALA A 83 -19.29 5.82 3.89
CA ALA A 83 -18.17 6.46 4.56
C ALA A 83 -17.11 7.00 3.57
N LEU A 84 -16.74 6.20 2.56
CA LEU A 84 -15.83 6.68 1.51
C LEU A 84 -16.44 7.86 0.73
N SER A 85 -17.74 7.83 0.46
CA SER A 85 -18.43 8.93 -0.19
C SER A 85 -18.39 10.21 0.65
N ASP A 86 -18.68 10.11 1.94
CA ASP A 86 -18.67 11.25 2.86
C ASP A 86 -17.25 11.86 2.98
N LEU A 87 -16.21 11.04 2.88
CA LEU A 87 -14.81 11.48 2.97
C LEU A 87 -14.31 12.21 1.74
N CYS A 88 -14.80 11.89 0.53
CA CYS A 88 -14.14 12.41 -0.67
C CYS A 88 -15.02 12.60 -1.93
N PHE A 89 -16.28 12.17 -1.96
CA PHE A 89 -17.09 12.30 -3.18
C PHE A 89 -17.29 13.77 -3.59
N GLY A 90 -17.11 14.05 -4.88
CA GLY A 90 -17.26 15.40 -5.46
C GLY A 90 -16.09 16.34 -5.18
N GLN A 91 -15.10 15.92 -4.38
CA GLN A 91 -13.98 16.74 -3.93
C GLN A 91 -12.73 16.53 -4.80
N MET A 92 -11.84 17.52 -4.77
CA MET A 92 -10.46 17.39 -5.22
C MET A 92 -9.65 16.66 -4.15
N VAL A 93 -8.97 15.58 -4.54
CA VAL A 93 -8.12 14.78 -3.66
C VAL A 93 -6.71 14.70 -4.22
N SER A 94 -5.71 14.59 -3.34
CA SER A 94 -4.36 14.22 -3.73
C SER A 94 -4.24 12.69 -3.77
N VAL A 95 -3.76 12.16 -4.87
CA VAL A 95 -3.58 10.73 -5.11
C VAL A 95 -2.10 10.42 -5.15
N GLN A 96 -1.64 9.53 -4.27
CA GLN A 96 -0.28 9.01 -4.24
C GLN A 96 -0.29 7.58 -4.77
N GLY A 97 -0.19 7.45 -6.09
CA GLY A 97 -0.26 6.19 -6.80
C GLY A 97 1.00 5.35 -6.62
N GLN A 98 0.85 4.05 -6.43
CA GLN A 98 1.96 3.10 -6.29
C GLN A 98 2.16 2.28 -7.57
N LYS A 99 1.14 1.57 -8.00
CA LYS A 99 1.14 0.68 -9.16
C LYS A 99 -0.28 0.39 -9.62
N TYR A 100 -0.42 -0.10 -10.84
CA TYR A 100 -1.70 -0.65 -11.31
C TYR A 100 -1.82 -2.13 -10.95
N ASP A 101 -3.03 -2.54 -10.58
CA ASP A 101 -3.34 -3.95 -10.38
C ASP A 101 -3.79 -4.63 -11.72
N ARG A 102 -4.03 -5.95 -11.67
CA ARG A 102 -4.49 -6.73 -12.84
C ARG A 102 -5.85 -6.27 -13.40
N TYR A 103 -6.62 -5.50 -12.62
CA TYR A 103 -7.91 -4.94 -13.03
C TYR A 103 -7.79 -3.51 -13.53
N LYS A 104 -6.56 -3.04 -13.77
CA LYS A 104 -6.24 -1.66 -14.21
C LYS A 104 -6.70 -0.58 -13.22
N ARG A 105 -6.74 -0.90 -11.91
CA ARG A 105 -6.97 0.09 -10.86
C ARG A 105 -5.63 0.57 -10.32
N LEU A 106 -5.50 1.87 -10.12
CA LEU A 106 -4.34 2.47 -9.48
C LEU A 106 -4.42 2.21 -7.97
N ILE A 107 -3.51 1.43 -7.42
CA ILE A 107 -3.37 1.26 -5.97
C ILE A 107 -2.75 2.53 -5.42
N ALA A 108 -3.45 3.21 -4.49
CA ALA A 108 -3.01 4.52 -4.03
C ALA A 108 -3.37 4.80 -2.57
N VAL A 109 -2.60 5.70 -1.98
CA VAL A 109 -3.00 6.47 -0.80
C VAL A 109 -3.67 7.75 -1.28
N VAL A 110 -4.81 8.10 -0.66
CA VAL A 110 -5.62 9.26 -1.04
C VAL A 110 -5.73 10.21 0.14
N ILE A 111 -5.51 11.50 -0.12
CA ILE A 111 -5.62 12.57 0.87
C ILE A 111 -6.74 13.51 0.42
N ASN A 112 -7.74 13.71 1.27
CA ASN A 112 -8.88 14.58 0.98
C ASN A 112 -8.55 16.07 1.19
N HIS A 113 -9.51 16.96 0.93
CA HIS A 113 -9.34 18.41 1.08
C HIS A 113 -9.06 18.85 2.52
N ASN A 114 -9.50 18.07 3.53
CA ASN A 114 -9.22 18.29 4.95
C ASN A 114 -7.84 17.79 5.38
N LYS A 115 -6.98 17.39 4.44
CA LYS A 115 -5.66 16.81 4.70
C LYS A 115 -5.68 15.47 5.45
N GLN A 116 -6.81 14.80 5.48
CA GLN A 116 -6.95 13.47 6.08
C GLN A 116 -6.54 12.41 5.07
N VAL A 117 -5.79 11.40 5.54
CA VAL A 117 -5.49 10.19 4.76
C VAL A 117 -6.73 9.30 4.75
N VAL A 118 -7.48 9.31 3.66
CA VAL A 118 -8.76 8.59 3.49
C VAL A 118 -8.64 7.11 3.85
N ASN A 119 -7.57 6.46 3.43
CA ASN A 119 -7.28 5.05 3.74
C ASN A 119 -7.25 4.78 5.27
N GLN A 120 -6.65 5.69 6.05
CA GLN A 120 -6.57 5.59 7.50
C GLN A 120 -7.92 5.89 8.15
N GLU A 121 -8.64 6.91 7.66
CA GLU A 121 -9.94 7.29 8.18
C GLU A 121 -10.96 6.15 8.03
N MET A 122 -10.90 5.39 6.94
CA MET A 122 -11.75 4.20 6.75
C MET A 122 -11.52 3.14 7.84
N ILE A 123 -10.26 2.91 8.27
CA ILE A 123 -9.98 2.00 9.40
C ILE A 123 -10.42 2.60 10.72
N LYS A 124 -10.12 3.87 11.00
CA LYS A 124 -10.52 4.55 12.25
C LYS A 124 -12.03 4.53 12.47
N GLN A 125 -12.80 4.68 11.39
CA GLN A 125 -14.26 4.60 11.42
C GLN A 125 -14.80 3.16 11.49
N GLY A 126 -13.93 2.15 11.53
CA GLY A 126 -14.32 0.75 11.52
C GLY A 126 -15.04 0.34 10.23
N MET A 127 -14.70 0.93 9.10
CA MET A 127 -15.28 0.63 7.78
C MET A 127 -14.36 -0.19 6.89
N ALA A 128 -13.16 -0.50 7.37
CA ALA A 128 -12.15 -1.26 6.65
C ALA A 128 -11.33 -2.15 7.58
N TRP A 129 -10.79 -3.21 7.02
CA TRP A 129 -9.76 -4.06 7.60
C TRP A 129 -8.38 -3.61 7.12
N HIS A 130 -7.33 -3.74 7.95
CA HIS A 130 -5.97 -3.69 7.48
C HIS A 130 -5.67 -4.92 6.62
N TYR A 131 -5.33 -4.72 5.34
CA TYR A 131 -5.12 -5.82 4.40
C TYR A 131 -3.69 -6.35 4.50
N LYS A 132 -3.39 -7.14 5.54
CA LYS A 132 -2.06 -7.64 5.90
C LYS A 132 -1.35 -8.40 4.77
N LYS A 133 -2.10 -9.02 3.84
CA LYS A 133 -1.51 -9.70 2.68
C LYS A 133 -0.73 -8.74 1.76
N TYR A 134 -1.10 -7.47 1.71
CA TYR A 134 -0.52 -6.47 0.81
C TYR A 134 0.03 -5.24 1.54
N SER A 135 0.01 -5.27 2.87
CA SER A 135 0.49 -4.16 3.69
C SER A 135 1.11 -4.67 4.99
N SER A 136 2.36 -4.28 5.23
CA SER A 136 3.07 -4.50 6.50
C SER A 136 3.20 -3.21 7.32
N ASP A 137 2.49 -2.14 6.94
CA ASP A 137 2.56 -0.85 7.61
C ASP A 137 1.98 -0.94 9.03
N PRO A 138 2.80 -0.71 10.09
CA PRO A 138 2.38 -0.87 11.48
C PRO A 138 1.31 0.14 11.90
N LEU A 139 1.25 1.31 11.25
CA LEU A 139 0.25 2.32 11.57
C LEU A 139 -1.16 1.82 11.26
N TYR A 140 -1.37 1.16 10.09
CA TYR A 140 -2.68 0.60 9.75
C TYR A 140 -3.06 -0.55 10.68
N ALA A 141 -2.08 -1.37 11.12
CA ALA A 141 -2.32 -2.41 12.11
C ALA A 141 -2.77 -1.83 13.44
N GLN A 142 -2.11 -0.76 13.91
CA GLN A 142 -2.46 -0.08 15.16
C GLN A 142 -3.87 0.55 15.09
N LEU A 143 -4.18 1.24 13.99
CA LEU A 143 -5.51 1.83 13.79
C LEU A 143 -6.63 0.78 13.82
N GLU A 144 -6.40 -0.41 13.24
CA GLU A 144 -7.36 -1.51 13.32
C GLU A 144 -7.53 -2.01 14.76
N VAL A 145 -6.43 -2.17 15.52
CA VAL A 145 -6.48 -2.59 16.93
C VAL A 145 -7.30 -1.60 17.75
N GLU A 146 -7.10 -0.29 17.58
CA GLU A 146 -7.87 0.73 18.28
C GLU A 146 -9.36 0.71 17.89
N ALA A 147 -9.68 0.60 16.60
CA ALA A 147 -11.07 0.52 16.15
C ALA A 147 -11.79 -0.72 16.74
N ARG A 148 -11.11 -1.87 16.80
CA ARG A 148 -11.63 -3.11 17.41
C ARG A 148 -11.84 -2.95 18.92
N LYS A 149 -10.85 -2.42 19.63
CA LYS A 149 -10.92 -2.18 21.09
C LYS A 149 -12.12 -1.34 21.48
N HIS A 150 -12.43 -0.32 20.70
CA HIS A 150 -13.54 0.58 20.92
C HIS A 150 -14.85 0.15 20.24
N LYS A 151 -14.87 -1.04 19.61
CA LYS A 151 -16.06 -1.58 18.91
C LYS A 151 -16.67 -0.61 17.90
N ILE A 152 -15.81 0.10 17.14
CA ILE A 152 -16.25 1.10 16.17
C ILE A 152 -16.69 0.41 14.86
N GLY A 153 -17.79 0.89 14.28
CA GLY A 153 -18.27 0.43 12.98
C GLY A 153 -18.53 -1.08 12.92
N LEU A 154 -17.92 -1.77 11.98
CA LEU A 154 -18.06 -3.23 11.78
C LEU A 154 -17.59 -4.07 13.00
N TRP A 155 -16.77 -3.48 13.88
CA TRP A 155 -16.25 -4.14 15.08
C TRP A 155 -17.27 -4.21 16.24
N GLN A 156 -18.49 -3.67 16.06
CA GLN A 156 -19.62 -3.93 16.96
C GLN A 156 -20.08 -5.39 16.85
N ASP A 157 -19.86 -6.02 15.70
CA ASP A 157 -20.10 -7.44 15.50
C ASP A 157 -18.85 -8.24 15.88
N SER A 158 -18.96 -9.07 16.92
CA SER A 158 -17.88 -9.96 17.35
C SER A 158 -17.52 -11.02 16.31
N ASN A 159 -18.42 -11.30 15.37
CA ASN A 159 -18.27 -12.29 14.30
C ASN A 159 -18.03 -11.65 12.93
N ALA A 160 -17.53 -10.41 12.90
CA ALA A 160 -17.23 -9.72 11.65
C ALA A 160 -16.32 -10.57 10.75
N ILE A 161 -16.78 -10.85 9.53
CA ILE A 161 -16.05 -11.66 8.55
C ILE A 161 -15.20 -10.75 7.67
N ALA A 162 -13.91 -11.07 7.53
CA ALA A 162 -13.02 -10.31 6.66
C ALA A 162 -13.44 -10.43 5.18
N PRO A 163 -13.27 -9.35 4.36
CA PRO A 163 -13.72 -9.36 2.96
C PRO A 163 -13.07 -10.49 2.14
N TRP A 164 -11.80 -10.79 2.37
CA TRP A 164 -11.11 -11.90 1.67
C TRP A 164 -11.62 -13.29 2.06
N GLU A 165 -12.21 -13.46 3.26
CA GLU A 165 -12.90 -14.70 3.65
C GLU A 165 -14.30 -14.74 3.03
N TRP A 166 -15.01 -13.60 3.02
CA TRP A 166 -16.33 -13.47 2.41
C TRP A 166 -16.33 -13.84 0.91
N ARG A 167 -15.25 -13.50 0.20
CA ARG A 167 -15.09 -13.81 -1.24
C ARG A 167 -14.78 -15.28 -1.54
N LYS A 168 -14.48 -16.11 -0.53
CA LYS A 168 -14.24 -17.54 -0.77
C LYS A 168 -15.53 -18.23 -1.21
N PRO A 169 -15.47 -19.21 -2.13
CA PRO A 169 -16.62 -20.02 -2.46
C PRO A 169 -17.19 -20.65 -1.19
N LYS A 170 -18.52 -20.56 -1.01
CA LYS A 170 -19.18 -21.31 0.06
C LYS A 170 -19.11 -22.79 -0.33
N VAL A 171 -18.36 -23.59 0.42
CA VAL A 171 -18.36 -25.04 0.27
C VAL A 171 -19.76 -25.52 0.68
N GLN A 172 -20.55 -26.02 -0.28
CA GLN A 172 -21.79 -26.73 0.04
C GLN A 172 -21.41 -28.02 0.75
N PRO A 173 -22.00 -28.34 1.91
CA PRO A 173 -21.84 -29.68 2.48
C PRO A 173 -22.34 -30.71 1.42
N LEU A 174 -21.53 -31.71 1.13
CA LEU A 174 -21.99 -32.85 0.36
C LEU A 174 -23.15 -33.47 1.17
N GLU A 175 -24.36 -33.37 0.64
CA GLU A 175 -25.49 -34.12 1.17
C GLU A 175 -25.13 -35.62 1.06
N LYS A 176 -25.11 -36.29 2.21
CA LYS A 176 -24.84 -37.72 2.31
C LYS A 176 -26.13 -38.50 2.01
#